data_96623706077edc6909dc35e7f9f9e5aa
#
_entry.id   96623706077edc6909dc35e7f9f9e5aa
#
_cell.length_a   1.000
_cell.length_b   1.000
_cell.length_c   1.000
_cell.angle_alpha   90.00
_cell.angle_beta   90.00
_cell.angle_gamma   90.00
#
_symmetry.space_group_name_H-M   'P 1'
#
loop_
_entity.id
_entity.type
_entity.pdbx_description
1 polymer ?
#
loop_
_entity_poly.entity_id
_entity_poly.type
_entity_poly.pdbx_seq_one_letter_code
_entity_poly.pdbx_strand_id
1 'polypeptide(L)'
;MLQIALPVTAITTTYYMDDINGTKSFFKSYLATASTTYLLKITTRRLRPDGSNYMSFPSGHTSAAFSGASFIHFRYGFKYSVPLYLLASYTGYSRIYAKKHYLEDVIAGASLAIFSSWYFTSKYTKDYSFNLYYNPVN
;
A
#
# COMPACT_ATOMS: atom_id res chain seq x y z
N MET A 1 10.82 -3.72 8.90
CA MET A 1 10.84 -2.26 8.94
C MET A 1 10.16 -1.60 7.75
N LEU A 2 10.48 -1.95 6.49
CA LEU A 2 9.85 -1.35 5.30
C LEU A 2 8.32 -1.51 5.23
N GLN A 3 7.76 -2.57 5.77
CA GLN A 3 6.31 -2.77 5.89
C GLN A 3 5.57 -1.68 6.68
N ILE A 4 6.29 -0.95 7.52
CA ILE A 4 5.77 0.20 8.28
C ILE A 4 6.20 1.50 7.61
N ALA A 5 7.46 1.58 7.20
CA ALA A 5 8.03 2.79 6.60
C ALA A 5 7.29 3.22 5.32
N LEU A 6 6.92 2.29 4.43
CA LEU A 6 6.24 2.64 3.19
C LEU A 6 4.80 3.16 3.38
N PRO A 7 3.94 2.53 4.22
CA PRO A 7 2.67 3.15 4.62
C PRO A 7 2.82 4.51 5.31
N VAL A 8 3.81 4.66 6.19
CA VAL A 8 4.10 5.95 6.85
C VAL A 8 4.51 7.01 5.82
N THR A 9 5.35 6.65 4.83
CA THR A 9 5.70 7.56 3.72
C THR A 9 4.45 8.03 2.98
N ALA A 10 3.50 7.13 2.69
CA ALA A 10 2.25 7.48 2.03
C ALA A 10 1.44 8.51 2.84
N ILE A 11 1.25 8.27 4.14
CA ILE A 11 0.53 9.20 5.03
C ILE A 11 1.27 10.54 5.15
N THR A 12 2.59 10.52 5.33
CA THR A 12 3.41 11.72 5.42
C THR A 12 3.31 12.55 4.14
N THR A 13 3.29 11.90 2.98
CA THR A 13 3.11 12.60 1.69
C THR A 13 1.75 13.30 1.64
N THR A 14 0.66 12.64 2.04
CA THR A 14 -0.67 13.28 2.05
C THR A 14 -0.72 14.48 2.99
N TYR A 15 -0.03 14.41 4.12
CA TYR A 15 0.07 15.51 5.08
C TYR A 15 0.81 16.72 4.49
N TYR A 16 2.00 16.50 3.87
CA TYR A 16 2.75 17.58 3.23
C TYR A 16 2.05 18.20 2.01
N MET A 17 1.21 17.41 1.34
CA MET A 17 0.43 17.87 0.18
C MET A 17 -0.91 18.50 0.57
N ASP A 18 -1.20 18.58 1.86
CA ASP A 18 -2.52 19.03 2.39
C ASP A 18 -3.69 18.27 1.75
N ASP A 19 -3.50 16.95 1.55
CA ASP A 19 -4.38 16.08 0.79
C ASP A 19 -5.23 15.20 1.72
N ILE A 20 -6.24 15.80 2.33
CA ILE A 20 -7.15 15.08 3.25
C ILE A 20 -7.92 13.95 2.56
N ASN A 21 -8.26 14.13 1.27
CA ASN A 21 -8.93 13.10 0.48
C ASN A 21 -8.01 11.93 0.16
N GLY A 22 -6.73 12.21 -0.09
CA GLY A 22 -5.69 11.19 -0.22
C GLY A 22 -5.53 10.40 1.07
N THR A 23 -5.46 11.07 2.22
CA THR A 23 -5.41 10.40 3.54
C THR A 23 -6.58 9.44 3.72
N LYS A 24 -7.82 9.89 3.46
CA LYS A 24 -9.02 9.03 3.54
C LYS A 24 -8.95 7.84 2.58
N SER A 25 -8.52 8.06 1.35
CA SER A 25 -8.36 7.00 0.33
C SER A 25 -7.31 5.98 0.75
N PHE A 26 -6.18 6.45 1.28
CA PHE A 26 -5.13 5.57 1.81
C PHE A 26 -5.67 4.64 2.91
N PHE A 27 -6.34 5.19 3.91
CA PHE A 27 -6.89 4.38 4.99
C PHE A 27 -7.93 3.36 4.50
N LYS A 28 -8.80 3.73 3.54
CA LYS A 28 -9.75 2.80 2.94
C LYS A 28 -9.05 1.64 2.22
N SER A 29 -8.07 1.95 1.36
CA SER A 29 -7.31 0.93 0.62
C SER A 29 -6.46 0.06 1.54
N TYR A 30 -5.82 0.66 2.54
CA TYR A 30 -5.00 -0.07 3.50
C TYR A 30 -5.84 -1.01 4.36
N LEU A 31 -6.99 -0.54 4.87
CA LEU A 31 -7.90 -1.35 5.65
C LEU A 31 -8.48 -2.52 4.83
N ALA A 32 -8.87 -2.27 3.59
CA ALA A 32 -9.34 -3.31 2.66
C ALA A 32 -8.25 -4.38 2.44
N THR A 33 -7.01 -3.95 2.18
CA THR A 33 -5.86 -4.85 2.01
C THR A 33 -5.59 -5.67 3.27
N ALA A 34 -5.54 -5.02 4.44
CA ALA A 34 -5.25 -5.66 5.71
C ALA A 34 -6.34 -6.68 6.09
N SER A 35 -7.61 -6.30 5.96
CA SER A 35 -8.75 -7.16 6.27
C SER A 35 -8.80 -8.38 5.35
N THR A 36 -8.63 -8.20 4.04
CA THR A 36 -8.62 -9.30 3.07
C THR A 36 -7.41 -10.21 3.30
N THR A 37 -6.24 -9.64 3.56
CA THR A 37 -5.03 -10.41 3.89
C THR A 37 -5.26 -11.29 5.12
N TYR A 38 -5.82 -10.72 6.19
CA TYR A 38 -6.10 -11.48 7.41
C TYR A 38 -7.15 -12.57 7.19
N LEU A 39 -8.25 -12.25 6.50
CA LEU A 39 -9.31 -13.20 6.18
C LEU A 39 -8.76 -14.39 5.38
N LEU A 40 -7.95 -14.13 4.36
CA LEU A 40 -7.31 -15.20 3.57
C LEU A 40 -6.33 -16.03 4.41
N LYS A 41 -5.61 -15.43 5.36
CA LYS A 41 -4.72 -16.19 6.27
C LYS A 41 -5.47 -17.22 7.10
N ILE A 42 -6.58 -16.82 7.69
CA ILE A 42 -7.35 -17.71 8.58
C ILE A 42 -8.19 -18.75 7.82
N THR A 43 -8.53 -18.47 6.55
CA THR A 43 -9.32 -19.40 5.72
C THR A 43 -8.43 -20.41 4.99
N THR A 44 -7.29 -19.97 4.42
CA THR A 44 -6.39 -20.87 3.67
C THR A 44 -5.54 -21.75 4.59
N ARG A 45 -5.17 -21.25 5.77
CA ARG A 45 -4.34 -21.96 6.75
C ARG A 45 -3.12 -22.66 6.13
N ARG A 46 -2.44 -21.95 5.20
CA ARG A 46 -1.26 -22.49 4.52
C ARG A 46 -0.06 -22.51 5.45
N LEU A 47 0.60 -23.68 5.58
CA LEU A 47 1.82 -23.83 6.35
C LEU A 47 2.97 -23.00 5.73
N ARG A 48 3.74 -22.32 6.56
CA ARG A 48 4.93 -21.58 6.11
C ARG A 48 6.04 -22.55 5.67
N PRO A 49 6.95 -22.10 4.75
CA PRO A 49 8.09 -22.92 4.32
C PRO A 49 8.96 -23.44 5.48
N ASP A 50 9.11 -22.64 6.55
CA ASP A 50 9.88 -23.02 7.75
C ASP A 50 9.09 -23.86 8.77
N GLY A 51 7.83 -24.17 8.50
CA GLY A 51 6.97 -24.94 9.38
C GLY A 51 6.51 -24.22 10.66
N SER A 52 6.78 -22.92 10.80
CA SER A 52 6.55 -22.17 12.05
C SER A 52 5.06 -21.98 12.40
N ASN A 53 4.19 -21.83 11.41
CA ASN A 53 2.74 -21.69 11.61
C ASN A 53 1.96 -21.82 10.29
N TYR A 54 0.62 -21.82 10.40
CA TYR A 54 -0.32 -21.96 9.27
C TYR A 54 -0.85 -20.61 8.76
N MET A 55 -0.03 -19.57 8.70
CA MET A 55 -0.41 -18.22 8.27
C MET A 55 0.48 -17.70 7.13
N SER A 56 0.84 -18.59 6.19
CA SER A 56 1.72 -18.21 5.08
C SER A 56 1.01 -17.31 4.07
N PHE A 57 -0.16 -17.69 3.59
CA PHE A 57 -0.84 -17.03 2.48
C PHE A 57 -1.91 -16.04 2.96
N PRO A 58 -1.96 -14.84 2.38
CA PRO A 58 -0.90 -14.16 1.62
C PRO A 58 0.13 -13.50 2.56
N SER A 59 1.23 -12.95 1.98
CA SER A 59 2.27 -12.27 2.76
C SER A 59 1.79 -10.90 3.27
N GLY A 60 1.61 -10.78 4.59
CA GLY A 60 1.18 -9.52 5.21
C GLY A 60 2.24 -8.41 5.17
N HIS A 61 3.53 -8.75 5.28
CA HIS A 61 4.62 -7.77 5.16
C HIS A 61 4.68 -7.18 3.74
N THR A 62 4.50 -8.04 2.74
CA THR A 62 4.47 -7.62 1.34
C THR A 62 3.25 -6.76 1.05
N SER A 63 2.05 -7.18 1.49
CA SER A 63 0.83 -6.40 1.26
C SER A 63 0.89 -5.02 1.91
N ALA A 64 1.42 -4.91 3.13
CA ALA A 64 1.61 -3.62 3.79
C ALA A 64 2.61 -2.72 3.04
N ALA A 65 3.76 -3.27 2.62
CA ALA A 65 4.76 -2.51 1.88
C ALA A 65 4.22 -2.02 0.52
N PHE A 66 3.57 -2.90 -0.23
CA PHE A 66 2.97 -2.53 -1.52
C PHE A 66 1.78 -1.57 -1.39
N SER A 67 1.07 -1.54 -0.26
CA SER A 67 0.00 -0.56 -0.02
C SER A 67 0.52 0.87 -0.04
N GLY A 68 1.68 1.14 0.59
CA GLY A 68 2.31 2.46 0.53
C GLY A 68 2.76 2.83 -0.89
N ALA A 69 3.48 1.92 -1.56
CA ALA A 69 4.00 2.15 -2.91
C ALA A 69 2.89 2.35 -3.95
N SER A 70 1.88 1.49 -3.95
CA SER A 70 0.78 1.57 -4.92
C SER A 70 -0.15 2.76 -4.66
N PHE A 71 -0.35 3.17 -3.41
CA PHE A 71 -1.08 4.40 -3.12
C PHE A 71 -0.38 5.62 -3.72
N ILE A 72 0.93 5.78 -3.53
CA ILE A 72 1.70 6.88 -4.14
C ILE A 72 1.59 6.84 -5.67
N HIS A 73 1.63 5.64 -6.26
CA HIS A 73 1.45 5.46 -7.69
C HIS A 73 0.11 6.03 -8.18
N PHE A 74 -0.99 5.55 -7.63
CA PHE A 74 -2.32 5.93 -8.11
C PHE A 74 -2.74 7.34 -7.70
N ARG A 75 -2.19 7.87 -6.60
CA ARG A 75 -2.52 9.21 -6.12
C ARG A 75 -1.67 10.29 -6.78
N TYR A 76 -0.35 10.11 -6.79
CA TYR A 76 0.61 11.16 -7.20
C TYR A 76 1.37 10.84 -8.48
N GLY A 77 1.34 9.60 -8.94
CA GLY A 77 1.92 9.17 -10.20
C GLY A 77 3.03 8.13 -10.08
N PHE A 78 3.19 7.36 -11.14
CA PHE A 78 4.14 6.25 -11.20
C PHE A 78 5.58 6.67 -10.93
N LYS A 79 6.01 7.82 -11.47
CA LYS A 79 7.37 8.34 -11.31
C LYS A 79 7.82 8.41 -9.85
N TYR A 80 6.94 8.83 -8.96
CA TYR A 80 7.25 8.98 -7.53
C TYR A 80 7.22 7.65 -6.77
N SER A 81 6.53 6.66 -7.30
CA SER A 81 6.37 5.35 -6.67
C SER A 81 7.47 4.34 -7.03
N VAL A 82 8.26 4.58 -8.08
CA VAL A 82 9.31 3.65 -8.52
C VAL A 82 10.25 3.23 -7.40
N PRO A 83 10.89 4.14 -6.63
CA PRO A 83 11.76 3.74 -5.53
C PRO A 83 11.01 2.98 -4.44
N LEU A 84 9.75 3.31 -4.20
CA LEU A 84 8.91 2.62 -3.20
C LEU A 84 8.56 1.20 -3.65
N TYR A 85 8.29 0.98 -4.93
CA TYR A 85 8.09 -0.37 -5.47
C TYR A 85 9.35 -1.23 -5.38
N LEU A 86 10.54 -0.65 -5.59
CA LEU A 86 11.78 -1.38 -5.39
C LEU A 86 11.96 -1.83 -3.93
N LEU A 87 11.68 -0.95 -2.97
CA LEU A 87 11.72 -1.28 -1.54
C LEU A 87 10.64 -2.29 -1.14
N ALA A 88 9.43 -2.18 -1.70
CA ALA A 88 8.37 -3.14 -1.46
C ALA A 88 8.70 -4.53 -2.04
N SER A 89 9.30 -4.58 -3.23
CA SER A 89 9.78 -5.83 -3.85
C SER A 89 10.91 -6.46 -3.03
N TYR A 90 11.83 -5.65 -2.51
CA TYR A 90 12.86 -6.12 -1.58
C TYR A 90 12.24 -6.71 -0.30
N THR A 91 11.17 -6.10 0.22
CA THR A 91 10.43 -6.67 1.35
C THR A 91 9.91 -8.07 1.01
N GLY A 92 9.26 -8.24 -0.14
CA GLY A 92 8.77 -9.55 -0.60
C GLY A 92 9.90 -10.59 -0.73
N TYR A 93 11.00 -10.20 -1.38
CA TYR A 93 12.19 -11.04 -1.51
C TYR A 93 12.74 -11.50 -0.15
N SER A 94 12.84 -10.57 0.80
CA SER A 94 13.33 -10.88 2.15
C SER A 94 12.47 -11.92 2.88
N ARG A 95 11.17 -11.96 2.60
CA ARG A 95 10.25 -12.96 3.19
C ARG A 95 10.45 -14.35 2.61
N ILE A 96 10.75 -14.43 1.32
CA ILE A 96 11.10 -15.70 0.66
C ILE A 96 12.45 -16.19 1.17
N TYR A 97 13.44 -15.31 1.20
CA TYR A 97 14.79 -15.63 1.69
C TYR A 97 14.77 -16.15 3.15
N ALA A 98 13.96 -15.52 4.01
CA ALA A 98 13.78 -15.94 5.39
C ALA A 98 12.91 -17.20 5.56
N LYS A 99 12.48 -17.86 4.48
CA LYS A 99 11.59 -19.03 4.47
C LYS A 99 10.27 -18.82 5.24
N LYS A 100 9.78 -17.57 5.29
CA LYS A 100 8.52 -17.22 5.95
C LYS A 100 7.33 -17.28 5.01
N HIS A 101 7.55 -17.10 3.71
CA HIS A 101 6.53 -17.08 2.66
C HIS A 101 7.03 -17.73 1.38
N TYR A 102 6.12 -18.33 0.63
CA TYR A 102 6.36 -18.77 -0.73
C TYR A 102 6.26 -17.59 -1.70
N LEU A 103 6.73 -17.77 -2.93
CA LEU A 103 6.64 -16.74 -3.97
C LEU A 103 5.19 -16.34 -4.24
N GLU A 104 4.26 -17.30 -4.28
CA GLU A 104 2.84 -17.04 -4.51
C GLU A 104 2.20 -16.22 -3.39
N ASP A 105 2.65 -16.41 -2.14
CA ASP A 105 2.18 -15.61 -0.99
C ASP A 105 2.57 -14.13 -1.15
N VAL A 106 3.77 -13.89 -1.66
CA VAL A 106 4.32 -12.56 -1.94
C VAL A 106 3.58 -11.90 -3.09
N ILE A 107 3.40 -12.61 -4.22
CA ILE A 107 2.66 -12.11 -5.38
C ILE A 107 1.21 -11.79 -5.00
N ALA A 108 0.56 -12.67 -4.25
CA ALA A 108 -0.82 -12.43 -3.78
C ALA A 108 -0.91 -11.19 -2.87
N GLY A 109 0.01 -11.03 -1.93
CA GLY A 109 0.06 -9.85 -1.05
C GLY A 109 0.25 -8.54 -1.81
N ALA A 110 1.17 -8.52 -2.78
CA ALA A 110 1.41 -7.38 -3.65
C ALA A 110 0.16 -7.05 -4.50
N SER A 111 -0.46 -8.07 -5.11
CA SER A 111 -1.65 -7.92 -5.96
C SER A 111 -2.84 -7.36 -5.18
N LEU A 112 -3.08 -7.84 -3.97
CA LEU A 112 -4.15 -7.31 -3.10
C LEU A 112 -3.95 -5.82 -2.80
N ALA A 113 -2.74 -5.43 -2.46
CA ALA A 113 -2.42 -4.04 -2.16
C ALA A 113 -2.58 -3.12 -3.39
N ILE A 114 -2.06 -3.55 -4.54
CA ILE A 114 -2.17 -2.80 -5.80
C ILE A 114 -3.64 -2.65 -6.21
N PHE A 115 -4.42 -3.73 -6.17
CA PHE A 115 -5.84 -3.70 -6.51
C PHE A 115 -6.65 -2.80 -5.58
N SER A 116 -6.43 -2.90 -4.25
CA SER A 116 -7.13 -2.05 -3.28
C SER A 116 -6.78 -0.57 -3.48
N SER A 117 -5.51 -0.26 -3.71
CA SER A 117 -5.09 1.11 -3.98
C SER A 117 -5.70 1.64 -5.27
N TRP A 118 -5.70 0.85 -6.34
CA TRP A 118 -6.34 1.22 -7.61
C TRP A 118 -7.83 1.50 -7.43
N TYR A 119 -8.53 0.68 -6.66
CA TYR A 119 -9.99 0.79 -6.49
C TYR A 119 -10.39 2.02 -5.63
N PHE A 120 -9.67 2.28 -4.54
CA PHE A 120 -10.03 3.32 -3.56
C PHE A 120 -9.35 4.67 -3.78
N THR A 121 -8.37 4.76 -4.72
CA THR A 121 -7.55 5.97 -4.87
C THR A 121 -7.83 6.64 -6.20
N SER A 122 -8.26 7.90 -6.16
CA SER A 122 -8.31 8.79 -7.33
C SER A 122 -7.02 9.61 -7.45
N LYS A 123 -6.70 10.02 -8.67
CA LYS A 123 -5.53 10.87 -8.93
C LYS A 123 -5.65 12.20 -8.18
N TYR A 124 -4.53 12.67 -7.61
CA TYR A 124 -4.47 13.95 -6.95
C TYR A 124 -4.69 15.09 -7.97
N THR A 125 -5.66 15.94 -7.67
CA THR A 125 -5.88 17.20 -8.37
C THR A 125 -5.82 18.31 -7.33
N LYS A 126 -4.92 19.29 -7.56
CA LYS A 126 -4.89 20.46 -6.70
C LYS A 126 -6.10 21.32 -7.07
N ASP A 127 -7.02 21.51 -6.12
CA ASP A 127 -8.16 22.38 -6.30
C ASP A 127 -7.67 23.84 -6.35
N TYR A 128 -7.53 24.37 -7.55
CA TYR A 128 -7.28 25.80 -7.76
C TYR A 128 -8.56 26.65 -7.61
N SER A 129 -9.71 26.03 -7.42
CA SER A 129 -11.02 26.73 -7.33
C SER A 129 -11.12 27.64 -6.12
N PHE A 130 -10.35 27.44 -5.05
CA PHE A 130 -10.34 28.32 -3.89
C PHE A 130 -9.70 29.69 -4.15
N ASN A 131 -8.78 29.81 -5.11
CA ASN A 131 -8.10 31.06 -5.43
C ASN A 131 -8.89 31.98 -6.37
N LEU A 132 -9.95 31.50 -7.02
CA LEU A 132 -10.77 32.29 -7.94
C LEU A 132 -11.83 33.13 -7.21
N TYR A 133 -12.17 32.79 -5.96
CA TYR A 133 -13.13 33.54 -5.14
C TYR A 133 -12.50 34.63 -4.27
N TYR A 134 -11.16 34.69 -4.18
CA TYR A 134 -10.44 35.68 -3.38
C TYR A 134 -9.61 36.62 -4.25
N ASN A 135 -10.22 37.20 -5.30
CA ASN A 135 -9.68 38.35 -5.98
C ASN A 135 -10.67 39.51 -5.80
N PRO A 136 -10.51 40.35 -4.75
CA PRO A 136 -11.25 41.60 -4.71
C PRO A 136 -10.69 42.47 -5.81
N VAL A 137 -11.42 42.56 -6.89
CA VAL A 137 -11.21 43.61 -7.90
C VAL A 137 -11.53 44.93 -7.25
N ASN A 138 -10.50 45.75 -7.03
CA ASN A 138 -10.60 47.20 -7.01
C ASN A 138 -9.61 47.75 -7.99
#